data_d0ad154b736cb5208af7c6c3019eb3dc
#
_entry.id   d0ad154b736cb5208af7c6c3019eb3dc
#
_cell.length_a   1.000
_cell.length_b   1.000
_cell.length_c   1.000
_cell.angle_alpha   90.00
_cell.angle_beta   90.00
_cell.angle_gamma   90.00
#
_symmetry.space_group_name_H-M   'P 1'
#
loop_
_entity.id
_entity.type
_entity.pdbx_description
1 polymer ?
#
loop_
_entity_poly.entity_id
_entity_poly.type
_entity_poly.pdbx_seq_one_letter_code
_entity_poly.pdbx_strand_id
1 'polypeptide(L)'
;PLTFGWVHFTMAPNSISVYEAHFFGFKLMEFDLDSVMAFMTFHALNWSSYMVIFGAGYYLRRRLTNPGLIATQTFEGDLLPLILLIAISVTGLGLTYSYEFMKGLAFDFLAVLHAVTVILFLIWIPFGKFFHIIQRPAQIGAHIYKQEGMKQGMAVCPHTGEEFATKLHINDLKI
;
A
#
# COMPACT_ATOMS: atom_id res chain seq x y z
N PRO A 1 -1.06 -24.07 0.83
CA PRO A 1 -1.78 -22.85 0.46
C PRO A 1 -0.86 -21.64 0.54
N LEU A 2 -0.80 -20.85 -0.54
CA LEU A 2 -0.12 -19.55 -0.55
C LEU A 2 -1.09 -18.52 0.01
N THR A 3 -0.72 -17.88 1.10
CA THR A 3 -1.55 -16.86 1.76
C THR A 3 -0.85 -15.51 1.73
N PHE A 4 -1.51 -14.51 1.19
CA PHE A 4 -1.10 -13.10 1.26
C PHE A 4 -2.14 -12.33 2.09
N GLY A 5 -2.03 -12.43 3.42
CA GLY A 5 -2.98 -11.77 4.29
C GLY A 5 -4.43 -12.25 4.05
N TRP A 6 -5.23 -11.43 3.35
CA TRP A 6 -6.64 -11.73 3.05
C TRP A 6 -6.87 -12.46 1.72
N VAL A 7 -5.81 -12.71 0.96
CA VAL A 7 -5.85 -13.44 -0.31
C VAL A 7 -5.24 -14.83 -0.08
N HIS A 8 -6.00 -15.86 -0.40
CA HIS A 8 -5.56 -17.25 -0.27
C HIS A 8 -5.66 -17.93 -1.63
N PHE A 9 -4.60 -18.66 -1.98
CA PHE A 9 -4.59 -19.53 -3.16
C PHE A 9 -4.60 -20.98 -2.69
N THR A 10 -5.63 -21.74 -3.06
CA THR A 10 -5.76 -23.17 -2.74
C THR A 10 -5.87 -23.96 -4.02
N MET A 11 -5.39 -25.21 -4.00
CA MET A 11 -5.65 -26.14 -5.10
C MET A 11 -7.11 -26.56 -5.09
N ALA A 12 -7.72 -26.63 -6.26
CA ALA A 12 -9.07 -27.14 -6.39
C ALA A 12 -9.11 -28.63 -5.97
N PRO A 13 -10.12 -29.07 -5.21
CA PRO A 13 -10.18 -30.41 -4.63
C PRO A 13 -10.19 -31.54 -5.67
N ASN A 14 -10.54 -31.26 -6.93
CA ASN A 14 -10.69 -32.24 -8.00
C ASN A 14 -9.61 -32.16 -9.08
N SER A 15 -8.60 -31.30 -8.96
CA SER A 15 -7.55 -31.16 -9.97
C SER A 15 -6.22 -30.77 -9.37
N ILE A 16 -5.13 -31.28 -9.93
CA ILE A 16 -3.76 -31.01 -9.47
C ILE A 16 -3.22 -29.71 -10.11
N SER A 17 -3.85 -29.23 -11.18
CA SER A 17 -3.38 -28.10 -11.98
C SER A 17 -4.20 -26.81 -11.84
N VAL A 18 -5.34 -26.84 -11.14
CA VAL A 18 -6.24 -25.69 -11.01
C VAL A 18 -6.09 -25.07 -9.63
N TYR A 19 -5.86 -23.77 -9.61
CA TYR A 19 -5.85 -22.96 -8.39
C TYR A 19 -7.13 -22.15 -8.26
N GLU A 20 -7.61 -22.07 -7.03
CA GLU A 20 -8.71 -21.20 -6.63
C GLU A 20 -8.15 -20.01 -5.85
N ALA A 21 -8.49 -18.80 -6.29
CA ALA A 21 -8.18 -17.57 -5.57
C ALA A 21 -9.37 -17.19 -4.68
N HIS A 22 -9.11 -17.06 -3.39
CA HIS A 22 -10.09 -16.65 -2.40
C HIS A 22 -9.70 -15.27 -1.85
N PHE A 23 -10.69 -14.39 -1.72
CA PHE A 23 -10.54 -13.05 -1.13
C PHE A 23 -11.53 -12.92 0.03
N PHE A 24 -11.03 -12.66 1.25
CA PHE A 24 -11.82 -12.69 2.48
C PHE A 24 -12.67 -13.96 2.66
N GLY A 25 -12.18 -15.12 2.18
CA GLY A 25 -12.91 -16.39 2.25
C GLY A 25 -13.90 -16.63 1.10
N PHE A 26 -14.13 -15.65 0.22
CA PHE A 26 -14.98 -15.82 -0.96
C PHE A 26 -14.13 -16.26 -2.16
N LYS A 27 -14.56 -17.27 -2.87
CA LYS A 27 -13.94 -17.70 -4.12
C LYS A 27 -14.21 -16.66 -5.21
N LEU A 28 -13.14 -16.07 -5.76
CA LEU A 28 -13.23 -15.07 -6.81
C LEU A 28 -13.10 -15.66 -8.20
N MET A 29 -12.11 -16.52 -8.39
CA MET A 29 -11.78 -17.09 -9.69
C MET A 29 -11.06 -18.43 -9.57
N GLU A 30 -11.15 -19.21 -10.64
CA GLU A 30 -10.36 -20.42 -10.86
C GLU A 30 -9.47 -20.20 -12.08
N PHE A 31 -8.24 -20.71 -12.05
CA PHE A 31 -7.34 -20.67 -13.19
C PHE A 31 -6.38 -21.86 -13.19
N ASP A 32 -6.05 -22.33 -14.38
CA ASP A 32 -5.02 -23.35 -14.58
C ASP A 32 -3.62 -22.76 -14.37
N LEU A 33 -2.71 -23.57 -13.82
CA LEU A 33 -1.32 -23.20 -13.56
C LEU A 33 -0.59 -22.72 -14.81
N ASP A 34 -0.87 -23.33 -15.97
CA ASP A 34 -0.26 -23.00 -17.25
C ASP A 34 -0.99 -21.88 -18.00
N SER A 35 -2.00 -21.25 -17.35
CA SER A 35 -2.75 -20.16 -17.97
C SER A 35 -2.00 -18.82 -17.88
N VAL A 36 -2.26 -17.95 -18.85
CA VAL A 36 -1.78 -16.56 -18.84
C VAL A 36 -2.21 -15.83 -17.57
N MET A 37 -3.40 -16.17 -17.05
CA MET A 37 -3.91 -15.59 -15.81
C MET A 37 -3.06 -15.98 -14.60
N ALA A 38 -2.62 -17.23 -14.49
CA ALA A 38 -1.70 -17.67 -13.44
C ALA A 38 -0.37 -16.90 -13.53
N PHE A 39 0.21 -16.84 -14.74
CA PHE A 39 1.46 -16.09 -14.97
C PHE A 39 1.34 -14.63 -14.55
N MET A 40 0.29 -13.95 -14.97
CA MET A 40 0.06 -12.54 -14.60
C MET A 40 -0.14 -12.36 -13.09
N THR A 41 -0.89 -13.26 -12.45
CA THR A 41 -1.20 -13.18 -11.01
C THR A 41 0.05 -13.41 -10.16
N PHE A 42 0.81 -14.47 -10.45
CA PHE A 42 2.00 -14.79 -9.66
C PHE A 42 3.17 -13.84 -9.90
N HIS A 43 3.21 -13.18 -11.07
CA HIS A 43 4.20 -12.15 -11.39
C HIS A 43 3.67 -10.71 -11.20
N ALA A 44 2.53 -10.53 -10.54
CA ALA A 44 1.90 -9.21 -10.36
C ALA A 44 2.83 -8.19 -9.71
N LEU A 45 3.62 -8.61 -8.72
CA LEU A 45 4.63 -7.75 -8.05
C LEU A 45 5.75 -7.33 -9.00
N ASN A 46 6.17 -8.22 -9.92
CA ASN A 46 7.19 -7.89 -10.91
C ASN A 46 6.68 -6.86 -11.91
N TRP A 47 5.46 -7.06 -12.42
CA TRP A 47 4.82 -6.09 -13.32
C TRP A 47 4.61 -4.72 -12.66
N SER A 48 4.14 -4.73 -11.41
CA SER A 48 3.97 -3.49 -10.64
C SER A 48 5.31 -2.78 -10.39
N SER A 49 6.39 -3.52 -10.13
CA SER A 49 7.73 -2.96 -9.95
C SER A 49 8.24 -2.24 -11.20
N TYR A 50 8.01 -2.79 -12.40
CA TYR A 50 8.36 -2.10 -13.64
C TYR A 50 7.58 -0.79 -13.81
N MET A 51 6.26 -0.81 -13.53
CA MET A 51 5.44 0.40 -13.60
C MET A 51 5.91 1.46 -12.58
N VAL A 52 6.25 1.03 -11.37
CA VAL A 52 6.76 1.92 -10.33
C VAL A 52 8.11 2.54 -10.72
N ILE A 53 9.06 1.75 -11.22
CA ILE A 53 10.36 2.26 -11.66
C ILE A 53 10.18 3.29 -12.77
N PHE A 54 9.33 3.01 -13.77
CA PHE A 54 9.06 3.95 -14.85
C PHE A 54 8.39 5.23 -14.34
N GLY A 55 7.33 5.11 -13.55
CA GLY A 55 6.59 6.25 -13.02
C GLY A 55 7.42 7.10 -12.06
N ALA A 56 8.04 6.47 -11.06
CA ALA A 56 8.88 7.17 -10.09
C ALA A 56 10.14 7.76 -10.74
N GLY A 57 10.74 7.06 -11.70
CA GLY A 57 11.88 7.53 -12.49
C GLY A 57 11.53 8.77 -13.31
N TYR A 58 10.35 8.77 -13.97
CA TYR A 58 9.86 9.94 -14.71
C TYR A 58 9.65 11.14 -13.78
N TYR A 59 8.99 10.93 -12.62
CA TYR A 59 8.79 12.01 -11.64
C TYR A 59 10.10 12.51 -11.05
N LEU A 60 11.04 11.62 -10.74
CA LEU A 60 12.36 11.98 -10.25
C LEU A 60 13.11 12.83 -11.28
N ARG A 61 13.14 12.41 -12.54
CA ARG A 61 13.73 13.19 -13.63
C ARG A 61 13.09 14.58 -13.74
N ARG A 62 11.75 14.66 -13.74
CA ARG A 62 11.03 15.94 -13.81
C ARG A 62 11.39 16.86 -12.65
N ARG A 63 11.53 16.33 -11.43
CA ARG A 63 11.93 17.09 -10.25
C ARG A 63 13.36 17.60 -10.32
N LEU A 64 14.26 16.86 -10.93
CA LEU A 64 15.66 17.23 -11.07
C LEU A 64 15.92 18.20 -12.24
N THR A 65 15.02 18.26 -13.24
CA THR A 65 15.23 19.07 -14.44
C THR A 65 14.40 20.35 -14.47
N ASN A 66 13.33 20.46 -13.69
CA ASN A 66 12.47 21.65 -13.71
C ASN A 66 12.92 22.67 -12.66
N PRO A 67 13.39 23.87 -13.08
CA PRO A 67 13.89 24.90 -12.16
C PRO A 67 12.86 25.33 -11.10
N GLY A 68 11.58 25.44 -11.48
CA GLY A 68 10.51 25.82 -10.56
C GLY A 68 10.26 24.78 -9.46
N LEU A 69 10.41 23.48 -9.77
CA LEU A 69 10.29 22.41 -8.79
C LEU A 69 11.54 22.34 -7.89
N ILE A 70 12.73 22.55 -8.46
CA ILE A 70 14.01 22.54 -7.73
C ILE A 70 13.98 23.61 -6.61
N ALA A 71 13.42 24.78 -6.89
CA ALA A 71 13.37 25.88 -5.95
C ALA A 71 12.44 25.64 -4.74
N THR A 72 11.45 24.75 -4.88
CA THR A 72 10.38 24.55 -3.86
C THR A 72 10.40 23.17 -3.22
N GLN A 73 11.16 22.21 -3.76
CA GLN A 73 11.22 20.84 -3.26
C GLN A 73 12.18 20.71 -2.08
N THR A 74 11.86 19.77 -1.19
CA THR A 74 12.76 19.32 -0.12
C THR A 74 13.28 17.94 -0.45
N PHE A 75 14.54 17.64 -0.08
CA PHE A 75 15.09 16.30 -0.28
C PHE A 75 14.26 15.23 0.44
N GLU A 76 14.00 15.48 1.73
CA GLU A 76 13.29 14.51 2.58
C GLU A 76 11.85 14.28 2.16
N GLY A 77 11.13 15.35 1.82
CA GLY A 77 9.70 15.27 1.51
C GLY A 77 9.37 14.86 0.08
N ASP A 78 10.26 15.09 -0.88
CA ASP A 78 9.96 14.98 -2.30
C ASP A 78 10.85 13.99 -3.06
N LEU A 79 12.15 13.97 -2.78
CA LEU A 79 13.11 13.14 -3.50
C LEU A 79 13.32 11.78 -2.82
N LEU A 80 13.51 11.78 -1.51
CA LEU A 80 13.80 10.57 -0.74
C LEU A 80 12.74 9.47 -0.93
N PRO A 81 11.42 9.75 -0.88
CA PRO A 81 10.41 8.71 -1.10
C PRO A 81 10.45 8.11 -2.50
N LEU A 82 10.74 8.91 -3.53
CA LEU A 82 10.87 8.41 -4.88
C LEU A 82 12.11 7.51 -5.03
N ILE A 83 13.22 7.89 -4.40
CA ILE A 83 14.45 7.11 -4.38
C ILE A 83 14.24 5.78 -3.66
N LEU A 84 13.60 5.80 -2.47
CA LEU A 84 13.28 4.59 -1.72
C LEU A 84 12.34 3.66 -2.49
N LEU A 85 11.33 4.22 -3.14
CA LEU A 85 10.38 3.46 -3.94
C LEU A 85 11.06 2.75 -5.13
N ILE A 86 11.96 3.45 -5.82
CA ILE A 86 12.78 2.87 -6.89
C ILE A 86 13.71 1.79 -6.31
N ALA A 87 14.36 2.05 -5.18
CA ALA A 87 15.26 1.10 -4.53
C ALA A 87 14.56 -0.20 -4.14
N ILE A 88 13.35 -0.12 -3.54
CA ILE A 88 12.52 -1.28 -3.22
C ILE A 88 12.19 -2.08 -4.49
N SER A 89 11.75 -1.39 -5.54
CA SER A 89 11.37 -2.05 -6.79
C SER A 89 12.57 -2.72 -7.47
N VAL A 90 13.72 -2.05 -7.51
CA VAL A 90 14.95 -2.60 -8.11
C VAL A 90 15.49 -3.79 -7.30
N THR A 91 15.52 -3.68 -5.98
CA THR A 91 16.00 -4.79 -5.13
C THR A 91 15.04 -5.98 -5.16
N GLY A 92 13.72 -5.74 -5.23
CA GLY A 92 12.73 -6.80 -5.41
C GLY A 92 12.85 -7.54 -6.74
N LEU A 93 13.02 -6.79 -7.85
CA LEU A 93 13.31 -7.40 -9.16
C LEU A 93 14.66 -8.13 -9.15
N GLY A 94 15.66 -7.62 -8.44
CA GLY A 94 16.95 -8.27 -8.26
C GLY A 94 16.83 -9.64 -7.59
N LEU A 95 15.94 -9.80 -6.60
CA LEU A 95 15.64 -11.09 -5.97
C LEU A 95 15.05 -12.08 -6.99
N THR A 96 14.06 -11.65 -7.76
CA THR A 96 13.46 -12.49 -8.80
C THR A 96 14.51 -12.90 -9.84
N TYR A 97 15.31 -11.96 -10.31
CA TYR A 97 16.39 -12.23 -11.27
C TYR A 97 17.45 -13.20 -10.73
N SER A 98 17.86 -13.01 -9.46
CA SER A 98 18.81 -13.92 -8.80
C SER A 98 18.25 -15.34 -8.72
N TYR A 99 16.98 -15.48 -8.38
CA TYR A 99 16.32 -16.78 -8.27
C TYR A 99 16.18 -17.47 -9.63
N GLU A 100 15.65 -16.79 -10.64
CA GLU A 100 15.31 -17.36 -11.93
C GLU A 100 16.52 -17.61 -12.84
N PHE A 101 17.45 -16.66 -12.89
CA PHE A 101 18.55 -16.68 -13.87
C PHE A 101 19.92 -16.99 -13.24
N MET A 102 20.14 -16.61 -11.99
CA MET A 102 21.47 -16.75 -11.35
C MET A 102 21.53 -17.92 -10.35
N LYS A 103 20.54 -18.80 -10.33
CA LYS A 103 20.46 -19.97 -9.43
C LYS A 103 20.69 -19.61 -7.96
N GLY A 104 20.21 -18.46 -7.54
CA GLY A 104 20.34 -17.98 -6.17
C GLY A 104 21.68 -17.30 -5.82
N LEU A 105 22.52 -16.97 -6.82
CA LEU A 105 23.75 -16.22 -6.56
C LEU A 105 23.40 -14.84 -5.94
N ALA A 106 24.06 -14.51 -4.83
CA ALA A 106 23.83 -13.29 -4.05
C ALA A 106 22.39 -13.11 -3.50
N PHE A 107 21.56 -14.18 -3.47
CA PHE A 107 20.18 -14.09 -3.01
C PHE A 107 20.06 -13.57 -1.59
N ASP A 108 20.87 -14.07 -0.65
CA ASP A 108 20.83 -13.66 0.75
C ASP A 108 21.21 -12.17 0.91
N PHE A 109 22.22 -11.72 0.18
CA PHE A 109 22.60 -10.31 0.18
C PHE A 109 21.47 -9.42 -0.36
N LEU A 110 20.87 -9.79 -1.49
CA LEU A 110 19.76 -9.05 -2.08
C LEU A 110 18.52 -9.08 -1.18
N ALA A 111 18.26 -10.18 -0.48
CA ALA A 111 17.16 -10.31 0.47
C ALA A 111 17.32 -9.35 1.65
N VAL A 112 18.51 -9.29 2.24
CA VAL A 112 18.81 -8.34 3.31
C VAL A 112 18.72 -6.90 2.82
N LEU A 113 19.28 -6.61 1.65
CA LEU A 113 19.23 -5.27 1.06
C LEU A 113 17.78 -4.84 0.79
N HIS A 114 16.95 -5.72 0.23
CA HIS A 114 15.53 -5.47 0.01
C HIS A 114 14.79 -5.24 1.34
N ALA A 115 15.02 -6.08 2.35
CA ALA A 115 14.41 -5.91 3.66
C ALA A 115 14.77 -4.56 4.29
N VAL A 116 16.04 -4.16 4.23
CA VAL A 116 16.48 -2.85 4.74
C VAL A 116 15.80 -1.70 4.01
N THR A 117 15.72 -1.74 2.66
CA THR A 117 15.05 -0.68 1.89
C THR A 117 13.56 -0.60 2.21
N VAL A 118 12.88 -1.74 2.39
CA VAL A 118 11.47 -1.80 2.80
C VAL A 118 11.27 -1.21 4.20
N ILE A 119 12.09 -1.61 5.17
CA ILE A 119 12.01 -1.10 6.54
C ILE A 119 12.22 0.41 6.58
N LEU A 120 13.23 0.92 5.89
CA LEU A 120 13.50 2.36 5.81
C LEU A 120 12.31 3.12 5.20
N PHE A 121 11.70 2.59 4.15
CA PHE A 121 10.53 3.19 3.53
C PHE A 121 9.32 3.20 4.47
N LEU A 122 9.06 2.08 5.16
CA LEU A 122 7.95 1.98 6.11
C LEU A 122 8.11 2.94 7.30
N ILE A 123 9.33 3.05 7.84
CA ILE A 123 9.63 4.02 8.92
C ILE A 123 9.45 5.46 8.42
N TRP A 124 9.79 5.72 7.17
CA TRP A 124 9.70 7.06 6.59
C TRP A 124 8.25 7.50 6.27
N ILE A 125 7.33 6.56 5.91
CA ILE A 125 5.94 6.87 5.54
C ILE A 125 5.23 7.84 6.51
N PRO A 126 5.25 7.64 7.84
CA PRO A 126 4.53 8.52 8.77
C PRO A 126 5.10 9.94 8.82
N PHE A 127 6.36 10.15 8.47
CA PHE A 127 7.01 11.46 8.48
C PHE A 127 6.95 12.18 7.14
N GLY A 128 6.60 11.46 6.07
CA GLY A 128 6.60 11.97 4.70
C GLY A 128 5.23 12.37 4.17
N LYS A 129 5.24 12.92 2.95
CA LYS A 129 4.01 13.29 2.23
C LYS A 129 3.11 12.08 1.91
N PHE A 130 3.64 10.86 1.92
CA PHE A 130 2.84 9.64 1.71
C PHE A 130 1.88 9.31 2.86
N PHE A 131 2.05 9.93 4.03
CA PHE A 131 1.12 9.77 5.14
C PHE A 131 -0.33 10.13 4.77
N HIS A 132 -0.52 11.03 3.81
CA HIS A 132 -1.86 11.37 3.31
C HIS A 132 -2.64 10.17 2.73
N ILE A 133 -1.97 9.11 2.29
CA ILE A 133 -2.61 7.88 1.79
C ILE A 133 -3.40 7.21 2.92
N ILE A 134 -2.84 7.23 4.14
CA ILE A 134 -3.51 6.70 5.35
C ILE A 134 -4.49 7.74 5.92
N GLN A 135 -4.13 9.01 5.86
CA GLN A 135 -4.90 10.12 6.40
C GLN A 135 -6.24 10.32 5.69
N ARG A 136 -6.30 10.14 4.36
CA ARG A 136 -7.54 10.32 3.58
C ARG A 136 -8.65 9.34 3.94
N PRO A 137 -8.44 8.01 4.02
CA PRO A 137 -9.45 7.09 4.52
C PRO A 137 -9.91 7.41 5.94
N ALA A 138 -8.98 7.81 6.82
CA ALA A 138 -9.31 8.22 8.18
C ALA A 138 -10.19 9.49 8.22
N GLN A 139 -9.91 10.48 7.36
CA GLN A 139 -10.74 11.68 7.21
C GLN A 139 -12.14 11.37 6.69
N ILE A 140 -12.26 10.44 5.73
CA ILE A 140 -13.56 9.99 5.24
C ILE A 140 -14.36 9.32 6.37
N GLY A 141 -13.72 8.43 7.15
CA GLY A 141 -14.33 7.82 8.32
C GLY A 141 -14.82 8.85 9.35
N ALA A 142 -13.99 9.83 9.68
CA ALA A 142 -14.36 10.92 10.59
C ALA A 142 -15.51 11.78 10.03
N HIS A 143 -15.53 12.01 8.72
CA HIS A 143 -16.62 12.76 8.08
C HIS A 143 -17.94 12.00 8.13
N ILE A 144 -17.93 10.69 7.83
CA ILE A 144 -19.12 9.82 7.94
C ILE A 144 -19.63 9.80 9.38
N TYR A 145 -18.72 9.61 10.36
CA TYR A 145 -19.08 9.63 11.77
C TYR A 145 -19.74 10.96 12.18
N LYS A 146 -19.18 12.09 11.73
CA LYS A 146 -19.75 13.41 12.00
C LYS A 146 -21.12 13.59 11.35
N GLN A 147 -21.30 13.13 10.10
CA GLN A 147 -22.61 13.21 9.42
C GLN A 147 -23.66 12.36 10.15
N GLU A 148 -23.31 11.15 10.56
CA GLU A 148 -24.21 10.27 11.29
C GLU A 148 -24.56 10.84 12.67
N GLY A 149 -23.58 11.43 13.35
CA GLY A 149 -23.79 12.15 14.60
C GLY A 149 -24.73 13.34 14.47
N MET A 150 -24.66 14.10 13.38
CA MET A 150 -25.58 15.23 13.14
C MET A 150 -27.02 14.79 12.98
N LYS A 151 -27.27 13.61 12.39
CA LYS A 151 -28.65 13.05 12.27
C LYS A 151 -29.28 12.73 13.63
N GLN A 152 -28.47 12.42 14.63
CA GLN A 152 -28.92 12.14 16.00
C GLN A 152 -29.11 13.40 16.85
N GLY A 153 -28.77 14.57 16.29
CA GLY A 153 -28.89 15.87 16.94
C GLY A 153 -27.65 16.29 17.72
N MET A 154 -27.62 17.59 18.03
CA MET A 154 -26.54 18.23 18.80
C MET A 154 -26.85 18.20 20.29
N ALA A 155 -25.80 18.14 21.09
CA ALA A 155 -25.89 18.29 22.53
C ALA A 155 -25.64 19.75 22.92
N VAL A 156 -26.42 20.21 23.86
CA VAL A 156 -26.43 21.62 24.31
C VAL A 156 -25.75 21.70 25.67
N CYS A 157 -24.89 22.70 25.84
CA CYS A 157 -24.27 22.95 27.12
C CYS A 157 -25.31 23.42 28.16
N PRO A 158 -25.41 22.80 29.34
CA PRO A 158 -26.42 23.18 30.34
C PRO A 158 -26.20 24.59 30.93
N HIS A 159 -24.99 25.14 30.82
CA HIS A 159 -24.67 26.47 31.36
C HIS A 159 -24.82 27.61 30.34
N THR A 160 -24.41 27.36 29.09
CA THR A 160 -24.40 28.45 28.06
C THR A 160 -25.55 28.30 27.07
N GLY A 161 -26.21 27.16 26.98
CA GLY A 161 -27.24 26.88 25.98
C GLY A 161 -26.70 26.70 24.56
N GLU A 162 -25.38 26.68 24.36
CA GLU A 162 -24.75 26.52 23.04
C GLU A 162 -24.60 25.06 22.65
N GLU A 163 -24.81 24.79 21.38
CA GLU A 163 -24.53 23.48 20.76
C GLU A 163 -23.01 23.31 20.59
N PHE A 164 -22.42 22.23 21.14
CA PHE A 164 -20.97 22.06 21.13
C PHE A 164 -20.49 20.72 20.52
N ALA A 165 -21.28 19.66 20.57
CA ALA A 165 -20.92 18.35 20.03
C ALA A 165 -22.15 17.57 19.61
N THR A 166 -21.98 16.51 18.81
CA THR A 166 -23.08 15.59 18.49
C THR A 166 -23.40 14.69 19.68
N LYS A 167 -24.67 14.32 19.86
CA LYS A 167 -25.07 13.39 20.92
C LYS A 167 -24.37 12.05 20.82
N LEU A 168 -24.12 11.59 19.59
CA LEU A 168 -23.35 10.37 19.32
C LEU A 168 -21.97 10.45 19.95
N HIS A 169 -21.23 11.55 19.68
CA HIS A 169 -19.88 11.74 20.21
C HIS A 169 -19.84 11.76 21.75
N ILE A 170 -20.83 12.38 22.39
CA ILE A 170 -20.92 12.40 23.86
C ILE A 170 -21.22 11.03 24.43
N ASN A 171 -22.08 10.24 23.75
CA ASN A 171 -22.39 8.90 24.20
C ASN A 171 -21.17 7.96 24.11
N ASP A 172 -20.36 8.11 23.05
CA ASP A 172 -19.14 7.31 22.88
C ASP A 172 -18.04 7.66 23.91
N LEU A 173 -18.07 8.88 24.46
CA LEU A 173 -17.16 9.32 25.52
C LEU A 173 -17.60 8.93 26.93
N LYS A 174 -18.84 8.50 27.11
CA LYS A 174 -19.34 7.98 28.39
C LYS A 174 -18.97 6.50 28.52
N ILE A 175 -17.77 6.22 29.04
CA ILE A 175 -17.29 4.88 29.40
C ILE A 175 -17.70 4.59 30.84
#